data_3adc39593937258c4897b11384d25a7e
#
_entry.id   3adc39593937258c4897b11384d25a7e
#
_cell.length_a   1.000
_cell.length_b   1.000
_cell.length_c   1.000
_cell.angle_alpha   90.00
_cell.angle_beta   90.00
_cell.angle_gamma   90.00
#
_symmetry.space_group_name_H-M   'P 1'
#
loop_
_entity.id
_entity.type
_entity.pdbx_description
1 polymer ?
#
loop_
_entity_poly.entity_id
_entity_poly.type
_entity_poly.pdbx_seq_one_letter_code
_entity_poly.pdbx_strand_id
1 'polypeptide(L)'
;MSESHHYTLLFVDDERNILSALRRIFRNDGYQILTAESGAEALLLLEAHDVSVIISDQRMPDMNGAELLTQSKLVAPHAIRIMLTGYSDIDDAVKSINDGQIFRYLTKPWEDREFKFAILQALVYHDLSRRNERLVINLKEKNADLAQRL
;
A
#
# COMPACT_ATOMS: atom_id res chain seq x y z
N MET A 1 -11.12 -2.20 17.17
CA MET A 1 -10.60 -2.86 18.34
C MET A 1 -9.14 -3.20 18.16
N SER A 2 -8.64 -4.14 18.94
CA SER A 2 -7.24 -4.52 18.92
C SER A 2 -6.73 -4.99 17.56
N GLU A 3 -7.58 -5.60 16.75
CA GLU A 3 -7.18 -6.09 15.43
C GLU A 3 -6.79 -4.98 14.47
N SER A 4 -7.44 -3.81 14.56
CA SER A 4 -7.13 -2.67 13.70
C SER A 4 -5.74 -2.10 13.95
N HIS A 5 -5.16 -2.31 15.12
CA HIS A 5 -3.81 -1.83 15.44
C HIS A 5 -2.71 -2.56 14.68
N HIS A 6 -3.05 -3.69 14.05
CA HIS A 6 -2.09 -4.46 13.27
C HIS A 6 -1.87 -3.89 11.87
N TYR A 7 -2.66 -2.92 11.45
CA TYR A 7 -2.57 -2.36 10.12
C TYR A 7 -1.99 -0.96 10.16
N THR A 8 -1.08 -0.70 9.24
CA THR A 8 -0.46 0.60 9.07
C THR A 8 -0.70 1.08 7.63
N LEU A 9 -1.26 2.28 7.51
CA LEU A 9 -1.49 2.91 6.21
C LEU A 9 -0.49 4.04 6.05
N LEU A 10 0.13 4.12 4.87
CA LEU A 10 1.05 5.21 4.53
C LEU A 10 0.44 6.02 3.38
N PHE A 11 0.15 7.29 3.64
CA PHE A 11 -0.35 8.21 2.62
C PHE A 11 0.79 9.13 2.17
N VAL A 12 0.98 9.24 0.86
CA VAL A 12 2.04 10.03 0.27
C VAL A 12 1.45 11.05 -0.71
N ASP A 13 1.65 12.32 -0.41
CA ASP A 13 1.14 13.42 -1.24
C ASP A 13 1.93 14.68 -0.87
N ASP A 14 2.34 15.47 -1.85
CA ASP A 14 3.07 16.71 -1.56
C ASP A 14 2.16 17.83 -1.06
N GLU A 15 0.84 17.65 -1.11
CA GLU A 15 -0.14 18.58 -0.57
C GLU A 15 -0.57 18.17 0.83
N ARG A 16 -0.20 18.97 1.83
CA ARG A 16 -0.53 18.69 3.23
C ARG A 16 -2.03 18.62 3.50
N ASN A 17 -2.81 19.40 2.74
CA ASN A 17 -4.27 19.41 2.88
C ASN A 17 -4.86 18.04 2.55
N ILE A 18 -4.32 17.37 1.55
CA ILE A 18 -4.74 16.03 1.18
C ILE A 18 -4.41 15.05 2.30
N LEU A 19 -3.19 15.12 2.83
CA LEU A 19 -2.78 14.23 3.92
C LEU A 19 -3.66 14.43 5.15
N SER A 20 -4.00 15.67 5.48
CA SER A 20 -4.88 15.97 6.61
C SER A 20 -6.28 15.41 6.39
N ALA A 21 -6.81 15.54 5.17
CA ALA A 21 -8.12 15.00 4.83
C ALA A 21 -8.14 13.48 4.97
N LEU A 22 -7.09 12.81 4.52
CA LEU A 22 -7.00 11.35 4.60
C LEU A 22 -6.92 10.89 6.07
N ARG A 23 -6.15 11.57 6.90
CA ARG A 23 -6.10 11.25 8.32
C ARG A 23 -7.49 11.35 8.98
N ARG A 24 -8.27 12.35 8.60
CA ARG A 24 -9.61 12.53 9.15
C ARG A 24 -10.55 11.40 8.79
N ILE A 25 -10.47 10.89 7.55
CA ILE A 25 -11.33 9.79 7.12
C ILE A 25 -11.15 8.57 8.02
N PHE A 26 -9.91 8.28 8.41
CA PHE A 26 -9.57 7.03 9.12
C PHE A 26 -9.37 7.22 10.63
N ARG A 27 -9.70 8.40 11.15
CA ARG A 27 -9.40 8.74 12.54
C ARG A 27 -9.94 7.74 13.57
N ASN A 28 -11.10 7.15 13.30
CA ASN A 28 -11.78 6.27 14.24
C ASN A 28 -11.64 4.79 13.92
N ASP A 29 -10.83 4.43 12.95
CA ASP A 29 -10.74 3.04 12.48
C ASP A 29 -9.64 2.22 13.16
N GLY A 30 -8.84 2.84 14.01
CA GLY A 30 -7.81 2.14 14.77
C GLY A 30 -6.54 1.80 14.02
N TYR A 31 -6.41 2.22 12.77
CA TYR A 31 -5.18 2.00 12.00
C TYR A 31 -4.08 2.97 12.45
N GLN A 32 -2.83 2.52 12.34
CA GLN A 32 -1.72 3.45 12.43
C GLN A 32 -1.63 4.21 11.10
N ILE A 33 -1.65 5.54 11.15
CA ILE A 33 -1.59 6.36 9.95
C ILE A 33 -0.24 7.07 9.90
N LEU A 34 0.51 6.82 8.83
CA LEU A 34 1.74 7.51 8.53
C LEU A 34 1.54 8.38 7.30
N THR A 35 2.20 9.52 7.25
CA THR A 35 2.13 10.41 6.10
C THR A 35 3.53 10.83 5.66
N ALA A 36 3.70 11.01 4.36
CA ALA A 36 4.95 11.48 3.76
C ALA A 36 4.62 12.51 2.69
N GLU A 37 5.46 13.52 2.55
CA GLU A 37 5.26 14.58 1.57
C GLU A 37 6.10 14.38 0.31
N SER A 38 6.89 13.33 0.25
CA SER A 38 7.73 13.00 -0.90
C SER A 38 7.97 11.50 -0.99
N GLY A 39 8.41 11.05 -2.15
CA GLY A 39 8.77 9.65 -2.34
C GLY A 39 9.95 9.23 -1.46
N ALA A 40 10.96 10.10 -1.33
CA ALA A 40 12.12 9.81 -0.49
C ALA A 40 11.73 9.59 0.97
N GLU A 41 10.88 10.46 1.50
CA GLU A 41 10.37 10.32 2.87
C GLU A 41 9.56 9.04 3.03
N ALA A 42 8.73 8.72 2.04
CA ALA A 42 7.93 7.50 2.06
C ALA A 42 8.80 6.25 2.11
N LEU A 43 9.87 6.21 1.32
CA LEU A 43 10.77 5.05 1.31
C LEU A 43 11.44 4.84 2.67
N LEU A 44 11.81 5.92 3.36
CA LEU A 44 12.36 5.83 4.71
C LEU A 44 11.34 5.26 5.69
N LEU A 45 10.08 5.67 5.58
CA LEU A 45 9.03 5.15 6.44
C LEU A 45 8.74 3.67 6.15
N LEU A 46 8.82 3.26 4.90
CA LEU A 46 8.65 1.85 4.53
C LEU A 46 9.75 0.96 5.11
N GLU A 47 10.95 1.48 5.22
CA GLU A 47 12.06 0.74 5.85
C GLU A 47 11.89 0.63 7.36
N ALA A 48 11.30 1.64 7.99
CA ALA A 48 11.20 1.73 9.44
C ALA A 48 9.94 1.08 10.02
N HIS A 49 8.91 0.87 9.20
CA HIS A 49 7.61 0.39 9.66
C HIS A 49 7.08 -0.73 8.76
N ASP A 50 6.31 -1.63 9.33
CA ASP A 50 5.62 -2.68 8.57
C ASP A 50 4.31 -2.09 8.01
N VAL A 51 4.40 -1.51 6.82
CA VAL A 51 3.27 -0.85 6.17
C VAL A 51 2.40 -1.87 5.46
N SER A 52 1.10 -1.84 5.73
CA SER A 52 0.13 -2.75 5.11
C SER A 52 -0.32 -2.26 3.73
N VAL A 53 -0.59 -0.96 3.62
CA VAL A 53 -1.05 -0.33 2.38
C VAL A 53 -0.35 1.00 2.21
N ILE A 54 0.20 1.25 1.02
CA ILE A 54 0.75 2.54 0.65
C ILE A 54 -0.15 3.17 -0.42
N ILE A 55 -0.55 4.41 -0.19
CA ILE A 55 -1.41 5.16 -1.10
C ILE A 55 -0.64 6.42 -1.50
N SER A 56 -0.32 6.54 -2.79
CA SER A 56 0.49 7.64 -3.30
C SER A 56 -0.19 8.43 -4.39
N ASP A 57 -0.01 9.76 -4.34
CA ASP A 57 -0.33 10.62 -5.46
C ASP A 57 0.66 10.35 -6.60
N GLN A 58 0.25 10.64 -7.84
CA GLN A 58 1.12 10.49 -9.00
C GLN A 58 2.02 11.71 -9.21
N ARG A 59 1.46 12.91 -9.11
CA ARG A 59 2.23 14.13 -9.37
C ARG A 59 2.90 14.67 -8.13
N MET A 60 4.18 14.37 -8.01
CA MET A 60 5.02 14.88 -6.93
C MET A 60 6.36 15.31 -7.50
N PRO A 61 7.02 16.33 -6.91
CA PRO A 61 8.37 16.72 -7.34
C PRO A 61 9.37 15.59 -7.12
N ASP A 62 10.40 15.55 -7.94
CA ASP A 62 11.55 14.65 -7.85
C ASP A 62 11.23 13.19 -8.14
N MET A 63 10.36 12.59 -7.38
CA MET A 63 9.93 11.20 -7.60
C MET A 63 8.42 11.18 -7.68
N ASN A 64 7.87 10.73 -8.81
CA ASN A 64 6.42 10.60 -8.96
C ASN A 64 5.90 9.32 -8.29
N GLY A 65 4.56 9.19 -8.25
CA GLY A 65 3.93 8.03 -7.60
C GLY A 65 4.29 6.71 -8.25
N ALA A 66 4.36 6.67 -9.57
CA ALA A 66 4.71 5.44 -10.29
C ALA A 66 6.11 4.97 -9.91
N GLU A 67 7.06 5.90 -9.86
CA GLU A 67 8.43 5.58 -9.45
C GLU A 67 8.49 5.11 -8.00
N LEU A 68 7.79 5.81 -7.11
CA LEU A 68 7.74 5.45 -5.70
C LEU A 68 7.16 4.05 -5.51
N LEU A 69 6.01 3.78 -6.12
CA LEU A 69 5.34 2.49 -5.94
C LEU A 69 6.14 1.34 -6.54
N THR A 70 6.84 1.59 -7.63
CA THR A 70 7.76 0.60 -8.20
C THR A 70 8.90 0.28 -7.21
N GLN A 71 9.51 1.31 -6.64
CA GLN A 71 10.57 1.12 -5.65
C GLN A 71 10.07 0.50 -4.35
N SER A 72 8.85 0.82 -3.96
CA SER A 72 8.25 0.27 -2.73
C SER A 72 8.17 -1.25 -2.75
N LYS A 73 8.06 -1.83 -3.94
CA LYS A 73 8.01 -3.28 -4.10
C LYS A 73 9.29 -3.95 -3.63
N LEU A 74 10.43 -3.28 -3.79
CA LEU A 74 11.72 -3.80 -3.35
C LEU A 74 11.92 -3.66 -1.85
N VAL A 75 11.43 -2.56 -1.27
CA VAL A 75 11.60 -2.25 0.16
C VAL A 75 10.54 -2.94 1.01
N ALA A 76 9.30 -2.96 0.53
CA ALA A 76 8.15 -3.49 1.26
C ALA A 76 7.28 -4.33 0.31
N PRO A 77 7.73 -5.54 -0.05
CA PRO A 77 7.02 -6.35 -1.05
C PRO A 77 5.60 -6.75 -0.64
N HIS A 78 5.29 -6.75 0.63
CA HIS A 78 3.96 -7.12 1.12
C HIS A 78 3.00 -5.95 1.24
N ALA A 79 3.48 -4.72 1.14
CA ALA A 79 2.61 -3.55 1.19
C ALA A 79 1.77 -3.49 -0.09
N ILE A 80 0.47 -3.35 0.08
CA ILE A 80 -0.44 -3.23 -1.07
C ILE A 80 -0.36 -1.80 -1.59
N ARG A 81 -0.25 -1.65 -2.89
CA ARG A 81 0.00 -0.36 -3.55
C ARG A 81 -1.27 0.18 -4.19
N ILE A 82 -1.63 1.40 -3.83
CA ILE A 82 -2.78 2.11 -4.39
C ILE A 82 -2.30 3.46 -4.88
N MET A 83 -2.77 3.86 -6.07
CA MET A 83 -2.50 5.17 -6.64
C MET A 83 -3.74 6.04 -6.45
N LEU A 84 -3.55 7.23 -5.86
CA LEU A 84 -4.61 8.22 -5.70
C LEU A 84 -4.22 9.45 -6.52
N THR A 85 -4.92 9.69 -7.63
CA THR A 85 -4.52 10.74 -8.56
C THR A 85 -5.70 11.47 -9.15
N GLY A 86 -5.45 12.65 -9.73
CA GLY A 86 -6.48 13.42 -10.41
C GLY A 86 -7.05 12.66 -11.60
N TYR A 87 -8.31 12.89 -11.90
CA TYR A 87 -9.02 12.18 -12.96
C TYR A 87 -8.31 12.30 -14.31
N SER A 88 -7.74 13.46 -14.60
CA SER A 88 -7.02 13.70 -15.86
C SER A 88 -5.67 13.00 -15.93
N ASP A 89 -5.12 12.56 -14.82
CA ASP A 89 -3.79 11.97 -14.76
C ASP A 89 -3.80 10.44 -14.70
N ILE A 90 -4.98 9.85 -14.62
CA ILE A 90 -5.09 8.40 -14.39
C ILE A 90 -4.52 7.58 -15.55
N ASP A 91 -4.74 8.01 -16.78
CA ASP A 91 -4.23 7.31 -17.97
C ASP A 91 -2.71 7.31 -18.00
N ASP A 92 -2.09 8.44 -17.65
CA ASP A 92 -0.63 8.55 -17.58
C ASP A 92 -0.06 7.67 -16.47
N ALA A 93 -0.75 7.63 -15.33
CA ALA A 93 -0.35 6.79 -14.21
C ALA A 93 -0.40 5.31 -14.58
N VAL A 94 -1.47 4.88 -15.24
CA VAL A 94 -1.63 3.48 -15.68
C VAL A 94 -0.54 3.08 -16.65
N LYS A 95 -0.16 3.97 -17.59
CA LYS A 95 0.88 3.70 -18.56
C LYS A 95 2.28 3.63 -17.96
N SER A 96 2.47 4.30 -16.83
CA SER A 96 3.79 4.41 -16.19
C SER A 96 4.16 3.20 -15.34
N ILE A 97 3.21 2.31 -15.06
CA ILE A 97 3.42 1.17 -14.17
C ILE A 97 3.05 -0.11 -14.90
N ASN A 98 3.89 -1.13 -14.76
CA ASN A 98 3.61 -2.45 -15.32
C ASN A 98 2.43 -3.10 -14.60
N ASP A 99 1.69 -3.92 -15.33
CA ASP A 99 0.52 -4.63 -14.83
C ASP A 99 0.82 -5.44 -13.58
N GLY A 100 -0.16 -5.50 -12.68
CA GLY A 100 -0.09 -6.31 -11.47
C GLY A 100 0.63 -5.67 -10.31
N GLN A 101 1.17 -4.46 -10.48
CA GLN A 101 1.87 -3.77 -9.40
C GLN A 101 0.98 -2.86 -8.57
N ILE A 102 -0.09 -2.37 -9.15
CA ILE A 102 -1.04 -1.50 -8.47
C ILE A 102 -2.33 -2.26 -8.23
N PHE A 103 -2.72 -2.33 -6.96
CA PHE A 103 -3.95 -3.01 -6.57
C PHE A 103 -5.18 -2.24 -7.05
N ARG A 104 -5.16 -0.92 -6.91
CA ARG A 104 -6.28 -0.08 -7.30
C ARG A 104 -5.82 1.34 -7.60
N TYR A 105 -6.54 2.00 -8.55
CA TYR A 105 -6.41 3.42 -8.83
C TYR A 105 -7.64 4.13 -8.28
N LEU A 106 -7.42 5.16 -7.46
CA LEU A 106 -8.49 6.00 -6.92
C LEU A 106 -8.33 7.42 -7.47
N THR A 107 -9.43 8.12 -7.64
CA THR A 107 -9.41 9.47 -8.22
C THR A 107 -9.64 10.54 -7.16
N LYS A 108 -9.04 11.71 -7.39
CA LYS A 108 -9.32 12.92 -6.64
C LYS A 108 -10.31 13.78 -7.44
N PRO A 109 -11.35 14.31 -6.84
CA PRO A 109 -11.80 14.07 -5.47
C PRO A 109 -12.37 12.67 -5.30
N TRP A 110 -12.39 12.19 -4.09
CA TRP A 110 -12.91 10.86 -3.77
C TRP A 110 -14.18 10.97 -2.95
N GLU A 111 -14.92 9.87 -2.87
CA GLU A 111 -16.01 9.71 -1.92
C GLU A 111 -15.46 8.89 -0.74
N ASP A 112 -15.66 9.39 0.48
CA ASP A 112 -15.07 8.77 1.68
C ASP A 112 -15.43 7.30 1.84
N ARG A 113 -16.68 6.97 1.57
CA ARG A 113 -17.16 5.60 1.71
C ARG A 113 -16.49 4.65 0.73
N GLU A 114 -16.35 5.07 -0.53
CA GLU A 114 -15.66 4.29 -1.56
C GLU A 114 -14.18 4.13 -1.23
N PHE A 115 -13.56 5.20 -0.73
CA PHE A 115 -12.16 5.17 -0.36
C PHE A 115 -11.94 4.17 0.78
N LYS A 116 -12.76 4.23 1.82
CA LYS A 116 -12.67 3.29 2.95
C LYS A 116 -12.87 1.84 2.50
N PHE A 117 -13.79 1.62 1.58
CA PHE A 117 -14.04 0.29 1.06
C PHE A 117 -12.82 -0.25 0.30
N ALA A 118 -12.19 0.59 -0.51
CA ALA A 118 -10.99 0.21 -1.25
C ALA A 118 -9.86 -0.18 -0.29
N ILE A 119 -9.68 0.58 0.79
CA ILE A 119 -8.68 0.26 1.81
C ILE A 119 -9.00 -1.07 2.49
N LEU A 120 -10.26 -1.29 2.85
CA LEU A 120 -10.66 -2.56 3.45
C LEU A 120 -10.36 -3.74 2.53
N GLN A 121 -10.67 -3.61 1.24
CA GLN A 121 -10.35 -4.66 0.26
C GLN A 121 -8.83 -4.90 0.18
N ALA A 122 -8.04 -3.83 0.21
CA ALA A 122 -6.58 -3.94 0.18
C ALA A 122 -6.05 -4.68 1.41
N LEU A 123 -6.62 -4.41 2.58
CA LEU A 123 -6.22 -5.09 3.81
C LEU A 123 -6.57 -6.58 3.79
N VAL A 124 -7.72 -6.92 3.26
CA VAL A 124 -8.11 -8.32 3.08
C VAL A 124 -7.13 -9.02 2.14
N TYR A 125 -6.81 -8.38 1.03
CA TYR A 125 -5.86 -8.92 0.07
C TYR A 125 -4.47 -9.08 0.70
N HIS A 126 -4.03 -8.10 1.47
CA HIS A 126 -2.76 -8.14 2.20
C HIS A 126 -2.67 -9.38 3.10
N ASP A 127 -3.71 -9.62 3.89
CA ASP A 127 -3.77 -10.76 4.79
C ASP A 127 -3.74 -12.09 4.04
N LEU A 128 -4.52 -12.20 2.97
CA LEU A 128 -4.57 -13.40 2.16
C LEU A 128 -3.22 -13.70 1.50
N SER A 129 -2.56 -12.68 0.98
CA SER A 129 -1.25 -12.83 0.35
C SER A 129 -0.21 -13.32 1.35
N ARG A 130 -0.22 -12.80 2.56
CA ARG A 130 0.71 -13.22 3.61
C ARG A 130 0.42 -14.64 4.07
N ARG A 131 -0.83 -15.03 4.17
CA ARG A 131 -1.22 -16.41 4.51
C ARG A 131 -0.74 -17.40 3.45
N ASN A 132 -0.97 -17.07 2.18
CA ASN A 132 -0.51 -17.92 1.08
C ASN A 132 0.99 -18.13 1.10
N GLU A 133 1.74 -17.09 1.36
CA GLU A 133 3.19 -17.17 1.45
C GLU A 133 3.61 -18.10 2.58
N ARG A 134 3.00 -17.99 3.76
CA ARG A 134 3.30 -18.86 4.89
C ARG A 134 2.97 -20.32 4.57
N LEU A 135 1.86 -20.57 3.92
CA LEU A 135 1.46 -21.93 3.54
C LEU A 135 2.44 -22.53 2.57
N VAL A 136 2.91 -21.76 1.58
CA VAL A 136 3.89 -22.23 0.60
C VAL A 136 5.20 -22.59 1.31
N ILE A 137 5.67 -21.76 2.21
CA ILE A 137 6.90 -22.01 2.99
C ILE A 137 6.74 -23.29 3.81
N ASN A 138 5.62 -23.44 4.51
CA ASN A 138 5.36 -24.63 5.32
C ASN A 138 5.34 -25.90 4.49
N LEU A 139 4.73 -25.85 3.31
CA LEU A 139 4.69 -26.99 2.41
C LEU A 139 6.11 -27.37 1.93
N LYS A 140 6.93 -26.38 1.60
CA LYS A 140 8.30 -26.63 1.19
C LYS A 140 9.11 -27.26 2.30
N GLU A 141 8.95 -26.80 3.53
CA GLU A 141 9.63 -27.36 4.69
C GLU A 141 9.21 -28.80 4.94
N LYS A 142 7.93 -29.09 4.86
CA LYS A 142 7.42 -30.45 5.03
C LYS A 142 7.91 -31.39 3.92
N ASN A 143 7.95 -30.92 2.68
CA ASN A 143 8.45 -31.71 1.57
C ASN A 143 9.94 -32.03 1.73
N ALA A 144 10.73 -31.06 2.18
CA ALA A 144 12.15 -31.27 2.45
C ALA A 144 12.35 -32.31 3.56
N ASP A 145 11.53 -32.22 4.61
CA ASP A 145 11.57 -33.15 5.73
C ASP A 145 11.24 -34.57 5.31
N LEU A 146 10.20 -34.71 4.48
CA LEU A 146 9.81 -36.03 3.96
C LEU A 146 10.90 -36.62 3.07
N ALA A 147 11.54 -35.80 2.23
CA ALA A 147 12.63 -36.26 1.37
C ALA A 147 13.82 -36.79 2.18
N GLN A 148 14.11 -36.19 3.32
CA GLN A 148 15.18 -36.65 4.20
C GLN A 148 14.88 -37.99 4.87
N ARG A 149 13.61 -38.32 5.05
CA ARG A 149 13.22 -39.60 5.67
C ARG A 149 13.27 -40.79 4.73
N LEU A 150 13.34 -40.52 3.44
CA LEU A 150 13.42 -41.55 2.42
C LEU A 150 14.86 -42.01 2.23
#